data_f730438421ed0fb2fcd9fd1b31e821bf
#
_entry.id   f730438421ed0fb2fcd9fd1b31e821bf
#
_cell.length_a   1.000
_cell.length_b   1.000
_cell.length_c   1.000
_cell.angle_alpha   90.00
_cell.angle_beta   90.00
_cell.angle_gamma   90.00
#
_symmetry.space_group_name_H-M   'P 1'
#
loop_
_entity.id
_entity.type
_entity.pdbx_description
1 polymer ?
#
loop_
_entity_poly.entity_id
_entity_poly.type
_entity_poly.pdbx_seq_one_letter_code
_entity_poly.pdbx_strand_id
1 'polypeptide(L)'
;RATGEVGVALVTSGPGATNAVTGIATAYMDSIPMVIVTGQVPTAAIGLDAFQECDTIGITRPIVKHNFLVKDARDLAETMKKAFHIARSGRPGPVVVDIPKDVSFKKVPYHGYPESIEMRAYNPVRKGHSGQIRKALQLLLAAKRPYIYTGGGVLLSNATAELRQLADMLGFPCTNTLMGLGAIAASDPKFLGMLGMHGTFEANHTMQNADVVLAVGARFDDRVIGNPKHF
;
A
#
# COMPACT_ATOMS: atom_id res chain seq x y z
N ARG A 1 4.25 3.94 9.15
CA ARG A 1 4.02 5.17 8.37
C ARG A 1 5.02 6.27 8.76
N ALA A 2 5.24 6.48 10.04
CA ALA A 2 6.10 7.56 10.52
C ALA A 2 7.58 7.42 10.08
N THR A 3 8.06 6.20 9.97
CA THR A 3 9.48 5.90 9.64
C THR A 3 9.70 5.59 8.16
N GLY A 4 8.65 5.29 7.41
CA GLY A 4 8.76 4.74 6.04
C GLY A 4 9.17 3.26 5.98
N GLU A 5 9.47 2.65 7.13
CA GLU A 5 9.88 1.25 7.23
C GLU A 5 8.69 0.30 7.39
N VAL A 6 8.94 -1.00 7.22
CA VAL A 6 7.92 -2.03 7.44
C VAL A 6 7.65 -2.17 8.93
N GLY A 7 6.42 -1.84 9.35
CA GLY A 7 5.97 -2.08 10.71
C GLY A 7 5.79 -3.56 11.01
N VAL A 8 5.98 -3.97 12.28
CA VAL A 8 5.76 -5.34 12.72
C VAL A 8 4.80 -5.35 13.90
N ALA A 9 3.81 -6.24 13.85
CA ALA A 9 2.93 -6.55 14.97
C ALA A 9 2.97 -8.05 15.25
N LEU A 10 2.98 -8.42 16.53
CA LEU A 10 2.91 -9.80 16.99
C LEU A 10 1.70 -9.96 17.89
N VAL A 11 0.81 -10.90 17.56
CA VAL A 11 -0.42 -11.16 18.32
C VAL A 11 -0.64 -12.66 18.52
N THR A 12 -1.37 -13.01 19.59
CA THR A 12 -1.76 -14.41 19.84
C THR A 12 -2.83 -14.88 18.85
N SER A 13 -3.11 -16.18 18.84
CA SER A 13 -4.21 -16.80 18.07
C SER A 13 -5.58 -16.27 18.47
N GLY A 14 -6.59 -16.57 17.66
CA GLY A 14 -7.99 -16.24 17.93
C GLY A 14 -8.21 -14.77 18.21
N PRO A 15 -8.52 -14.37 19.46
CA PRO A 15 -8.87 -13.00 19.80
C PRO A 15 -7.73 -12.00 19.51
N GLY A 16 -6.47 -12.39 19.59
CA GLY A 16 -5.36 -11.52 19.22
C GLY A 16 -5.37 -11.20 17.73
N ALA A 17 -5.50 -12.22 16.88
CA ALA A 17 -5.58 -12.06 15.44
C ALA A 17 -6.83 -11.28 15.01
N THR A 18 -8.01 -11.59 15.57
CA THR A 18 -9.26 -10.91 15.20
C THR A 18 -9.29 -9.44 15.64
N ASN A 19 -8.71 -9.10 16.79
CA ASN A 19 -8.56 -7.71 17.23
C ASN A 19 -7.62 -6.89 16.31
N ALA A 20 -6.68 -7.52 15.62
CA ALA A 20 -5.81 -6.84 14.68
C ALA A 20 -6.48 -6.51 13.32
N VAL A 21 -7.62 -7.13 13.00
CA VAL A 21 -8.29 -7.05 11.68
C VAL A 21 -8.54 -5.60 11.25
N THR A 22 -9.07 -4.75 12.12
CA THR A 22 -9.32 -3.34 11.80
C THR A 22 -8.02 -2.60 11.44
N GLY A 23 -6.96 -2.81 12.21
CA GLY A 23 -5.65 -2.21 11.92
C GLY A 23 -5.04 -2.72 10.61
N ILE A 24 -5.20 -4.01 10.32
CA ILE A 24 -4.75 -4.63 9.05
C ILE A 24 -5.52 -4.04 7.87
N ALA A 25 -6.85 -3.94 7.96
CA ALA A 25 -7.69 -3.36 6.93
C ALA A 25 -7.32 -1.89 6.65
N THR A 26 -7.11 -1.09 7.70
CA THR A 26 -6.67 0.30 7.59
C THR A 26 -5.30 0.39 6.88
N ALA A 27 -4.34 -0.44 7.29
CA ALA A 27 -3.02 -0.48 6.65
C ALA A 27 -3.11 -0.87 5.17
N TYR A 28 -4.00 -1.81 4.82
CA TYR A 28 -4.23 -2.21 3.43
C TYR A 28 -4.79 -1.07 2.59
N MET A 29 -5.81 -0.38 3.08
CA MET A 29 -6.44 0.75 2.38
C MET A 29 -5.49 1.93 2.21
N ASP A 30 -4.66 2.20 3.21
CA ASP A 30 -3.68 3.29 3.21
C ASP A 30 -2.33 2.93 2.58
N SER A 31 -2.18 1.70 2.08
CA SER A 31 -0.93 1.21 1.48
C SER A 31 0.27 1.27 2.44
N ILE A 32 0.04 0.95 3.72
CA ILE A 32 1.08 0.95 4.75
C ILE A 32 1.74 -0.43 4.81
N PRO A 33 3.07 -0.52 4.63
CA PRO A 33 3.77 -1.79 4.72
C PRO A 33 3.82 -2.29 6.16
N MET A 34 3.28 -3.49 6.39
CA MET A 34 3.30 -4.15 7.70
C MET A 34 3.49 -5.66 7.53
N VAL A 35 4.17 -6.28 8.48
CA VAL A 35 4.18 -7.73 8.69
C VAL A 35 3.51 -8.02 10.02
N ILE A 36 2.42 -8.78 9.97
CA ILE A 36 1.67 -9.18 11.15
C ILE A 36 1.96 -10.67 11.40
N VAL A 37 2.59 -10.96 12.51
CA VAL A 37 2.84 -12.34 12.95
C VAL A 37 1.72 -12.72 13.91
N THR A 38 0.96 -13.75 13.55
CA THR A 38 -0.12 -14.28 14.39
C THR A 38 0.26 -15.66 14.90
N GLY A 39 -0.06 -15.96 16.15
CA GLY A 39 -0.04 -17.32 16.64
C GLY A 39 -1.23 -18.11 16.10
N GLN A 40 -1.07 -19.42 15.99
CA GLN A 40 -2.15 -20.35 15.62
C GLN A 40 -2.14 -21.56 16.57
N VAL A 41 -3.26 -22.23 16.70
CA VAL A 41 -3.35 -23.51 17.41
C VAL A 41 -2.39 -24.53 16.79
N PRO A 42 -2.00 -25.61 17.50
CA PRO A 42 -1.13 -26.64 16.91
C PRO A 42 -1.66 -27.15 15.58
N THR A 43 -0.77 -27.46 14.65
CA THR A 43 -1.12 -27.90 13.29
C THR A 43 -2.20 -28.99 13.25
N ALA A 44 -2.12 -29.97 14.17
CA ALA A 44 -3.10 -31.06 14.27
C ALA A 44 -4.48 -30.64 14.79
N ALA A 45 -4.60 -29.44 15.38
CA ALA A 45 -5.85 -28.91 15.93
C ALA A 45 -6.55 -27.92 14.99
N ILE A 46 -5.93 -27.54 13.91
CA ILE A 46 -6.51 -26.60 12.92
C ILE A 46 -7.72 -27.27 12.26
N GLY A 47 -8.86 -26.57 12.31
CA GLY A 47 -10.14 -27.05 11.76
C GLY A 47 -10.94 -27.97 12.70
N LEU A 48 -10.54 -28.05 13.97
CA LEU A 48 -11.21 -28.87 14.99
C LEU A 48 -11.92 -28.04 16.07
N ASP A 49 -12.14 -26.75 15.85
CA ASP A 49 -12.76 -25.81 16.81
C ASP A 49 -12.01 -25.76 18.16
N ALA A 50 -10.68 -25.80 18.10
CA ALA A 50 -9.84 -25.72 19.27
C ALA A 50 -9.98 -24.37 20.02
N PHE A 51 -9.66 -24.34 21.31
CA PHE A 51 -9.71 -23.13 22.11
C PHE A 51 -8.84 -22.02 21.48
N GLN A 52 -9.46 -20.85 21.25
CA GLN A 52 -8.85 -19.69 20.57
C GLN A 52 -8.36 -20.00 19.14
N GLU A 53 -8.92 -20.98 18.47
CA GLU A 53 -8.73 -21.16 17.04
C GLU A 53 -9.44 -20.05 16.26
N CYS A 54 -8.85 -19.64 15.15
CA CYS A 54 -9.45 -18.72 14.20
C CYS A 54 -8.87 -19.00 12.80
N ASP A 55 -9.72 -18.99 11.78
CA ASP A 55 -9.25 -18.99 10.38
C ASP A 55 -8.67 -17.61 10.02
N THR A 56 -7.49 -17.32 10.58
CA THR A 56 -6.75 -16.08 10.35
C THR A 56 -6.50 -15.84 8.86
N ILE A 57 -6.18 -16.89 8.12
CA ILE A 57 -5.92 -16.83 6.68
C ILE A 57 -7.18 -16.42 5.91
N GLY A 58 -8.33 -17.03 6.20
CA GLY A 58 -9.61 -16.71 5.57
C GLY A 58 -10.07 -15.28 5.87
N ILE A 59 -10.03 -14.89 7.15
CA ILE A 59 -10.46 -13.55 7.60
C ILE A 59 -9.58 -12.46 6.99
N THR A 60 -8.27 -12.66 6.93
CA THR A 60 -7.33 -11.62 6.47
C THR A 60 -7.16 -11.57 4.95
N ARG A 61 -7.53 -12.62 4.22
CA ARG A 61 -7.34 -12.70 2.76
C ARG A 61 -7.79 -11.46 1.98
N PRO A 62 -8.95 -10.85 2.22
CA PRO A 62 -9.41 -9.67 1.47
C PRO A 62 -8.72 -8.36 1.88
N ILE A 63 -8.00 -8.33 2.99
CA ILE A 63 -7.43 -7.11 3.57
C ILE A 63 -5.91 -7.14 3.70
N VAL A 64 -5.24 -8.08 3.02
CA VAL A 64 -3.78 -8.18 2.97
C VAL A 64 -3.28 -8.35 1.55
N LYS A 65 -2.01 -8.04 1.31
CA LYS A 65 -1.36 -8.35 0.03
C LYS A 65 -1.13 -9.85 -0.14
N HIS A 66 -0.78 -10.50 0.95
CA HIS A 66 -0.59 -11.95 1.04
C HIS A 66 -0.67 -12.41 2.49
N ASN A 67 -0.99 -13.69 2.68
CA ASN A 67 -0.90 -14.35 3.97
C ASN A 67 -0.23 -15.71 3.83
N PHE A 68 0.49 -16.11 4.86
CA PHE A 68 1.20 -17.39 4.95
C PHE A 68 0.74 -18.13 6.19
N LEU A 69 0.39 -19.42 6.04
CA LEU A 69 0.32 -20.37 7.15
C LEU A 69 1.61 -21.21 7.13
N VAL A 70 2.46 -21.05 8.13
CA VAL A 70 3.76 -21.75 8.20
C VAL A 70 3.56 -23.13 8.76
N LYS A 71 3.68 -24.16 7.92
CA LYS A 71 3.49 -25.57 8.33
C LYS A 71 4.78 -26.29 8.71
N ASP A 72 5.94 -25.77 8.34
CA ASP A 72 7.24 -26.29 8.70
C ASP A 72 8.16 -25.18 9.22
N ALA A 73 8.80 -25.42 10.37
CA ALA A 73 9.72 -24.45 10.96
C ALA A 73 10.94 -24.15 10.06
N ARG A 74 11.31 -25.06 9.17
CA ARG A 74 12.41 -24.86 8.20
C ARG A 74 12.10 -23.77 7.19
N ASP A 75 10.82 -23.54 6.89
CA ASP A 75 10.37 -22.55 5.91
C ASP A 75 10.23 -21.14 6.52
N LEU A 76 10.34 -21.01 7.86
CA LEU A 76 10.03 -19.78 8.57
C LEU A 76 10.93 -18.60 8.11
N ALA A 77 12.25 -18.83 8.02
CA ALA A 77 13.19 -17.78 7.63
C ALA A 77 12.90 -17.23 6.23
N GLU A 78 12.67 -18.11 5.26
CA GLU A 78 12.33 -17.74 3.91
C GLU A 78 10.95 -17.03 3.84
N THR A 79 9.96 -17.56 4.57
CA THR A 79 8.60 -16.97 4.65
C THR A 79 8.65 -15.56 5.22
N MET A 80 9.40 -15.35 6.30
CA MET A 80 9.56 -14.00 6.87
C MET A 80 10.21 -13.05 5.86
N LYS A 81 11.27 -13.46 5.18
CA LYS A 81 11.89 -12.61 4.16
C LYS A 81 10.94 -12.30 3.00
N LYS A 82 10.13 -13.28 2.55
CA LYS A 82 9.06 -13.08 1.55
C LYS A 82 8.02 -12.10 2.05
N ALA A 83 7.59 -12.20 3.30
CA ALA A 83 6.59 -11.31 3.89
C ALA A 83 7.05 -9.84 3.87
N PHE A 84 8.27 -9.56 4.32
CA PHE A 84 8.86 -8.21 4.25
C PHE A 84 9.03 -7.72 2.81
N HIS A 85 9.45 -8.58 1.90
CA HIS A 85 9.60 -8.24 0.49
C HIS A 85 8.26 -7.84 -0.13
N ILE A 86 7.19 -8.63 0.08
CA ILE A 86 5.85 -8.34 -0.43
C ILE A 86 5.30 -7.07 0.21
N ALA A 87 5.46 -6.90 1.52
CA ALA A 87 4.91 -5.75 2.25
C ALA A 87 5.41 -4.41 1.68
N ARG A 88 6.69 -4.30 1.32
CA ARG A 88 7.33 -3.05 0.88
C ARG A 88 7.43 -2.85 -0.64
N SER A 89 7.20 -3.88 -1.46
CA SER A 89 7.37 -3.81 -2.91
C SER A 89 6.06 -3.64 -3.66
N GLY A 90 6.09 -3.09 -4.87
CA GLY A 90 4.88 -2.68 -5.61
C GLY A 90 4.07 -1.64 -4.81
N ARG A 91 2.74 -1.74 -4.80
CA ARG A 91 1.93 -0.98 -3.85
C ARG A 91 2.17 -1.56 -2.45
N PRO A 92 2.71 -0.81 -1.48
CA PRO A 92 2.92 -1.32 -0.13
C PRO A 92 1.62 -1.75 0.56
N GLY A 93 1.73 -2.63 1.55
CA GLY A 93 0.57 -3.07 2.32
C GLY A 93 0.89 -4.20 3.29
N PRO A 94 -0.08 -4.62 4.10
CA PRO A 94 0.11 -5.64 5.12
C PRO A 94 0.26 -7.05 4.54
N VAL A 95 1.05 -7.85 5.24
CA VAL A 95 1.21 -9.30 5.02
C VAL A 95 1.06 -10.00 6.36
N VAL A 96 0.32 -11.09 6.41
CA VAL A 96 0.13 -11.90 7.62
C VAL A 96 0.98 -13.17 7.53
N VAL A 97 1.63 -13.51 8.63
CA VAL A 97 2.37 -14.77 8.81
C VAL A 97 1.79 -15.48 10.04
N ASP A 98 1.01 -16.51 9.80
CA ASP A 98 0.31 -17.31 10.81
C ASP A 98 1.16 -18.51 11.19
N ILE A 99 1.54 -18.63 12.47
CA ILE A 99 2.53 -19.60 12.95
C ILE A 99 1.89 -20.53 13.98
N PRO A 100 1.66 -21.82 13.65
CA PRO A 100 1.16 -22.80 14.60
C PRO A 100 2.10 -23.00 15.79
N LYS A 101 1.50 -23.26 16.96
CA LYS A 101 2.21 -23.40 18.24
C LYS A 101 3.31 -24.47 18.17
N ASP A 102 3.05 -25.63 17.59
CA ASP A 102 4.01 -26.72 17.43
C ASP A 102 5.17 -26.34 16.49
N VAL A 103 4.93 -25.54 15.47
CA VAL A 103 5.96 -25.00 14.59
C VAL A 103 6.87 -24.03 15.34
N SER A 104 6.31 -23.17 16.20
CA SER A 104 7.08 -22.19 16.97
C SER A 104 8.00 -22.82 18.04
N PHE A 105 7.68 -24.03 18.51
CA PHE A 105 8.52 -24.78 19.46
C PHE A 105 9.52 -25.71 18.82
N LYS A 106 9.41 -25.96 17.53
CA LYS A 106 10.26 -26.91 16.83
C LYS A 106 11.69 -26.40 16.68
N LYS A 107 12.64 -27.17 17.13
CA LYS A 107 14.07 -26.90 16.94
C LYS A 107 14.51 -27.35 15.55
N VAL A 108 15.03 -26.43 14.75
CA VAL A 108 15.56 -26.69 13.41
C VAL A 108 16.91 -25.99 13.24
N PRO A 109 17.81 -26.49 12.39
CA PRO A 109 19.01 -25.74 12.03
C PRO A 109 18.65 -24.41 11.40
N TYR A 110 19.29 -23.32 11.83
CA TYR A 110 19.12 -22.00 11.25
C TYR A 110 20.33 -21.65 10.39
N HIS A 111 20.11 -21.48 9.10
CA HIS A 111 21.14 -21.18 8.10
C HIS A 111 21.12 -19.71 7.64
N GLY A 112 20.42 -18.85 8.37
CA GLY A 112 20.22 -17.45 7.98
C GLY A 112 19.02 -17.25 7.07
N TYR A 113 18.82 -16.00 6.64
CA TYR A 113 17.86 -15.65 5.61
C TYR A 113 18.46 -15.93 4.22
N PRO A 114 17.66 -16.35 3.22
CA PRO A 114 18.16 -16.49 1.86
C PRO A 114 18.68 -15.15 1.32
N GLU A 115 19.74 -15.16 0.53
CA GLU A 115 20.32 -13.90 -0.03
C GLU A 115 19.35 -13.15 -0.94
N SER A 116 18.65 -13.88 -1.81
CA SER A 116 17.63 -13.36 -2.72
C SER A 116 16.29 -14.04 -2.51
N ILE A 117 15.24 -13.40 -2.98
CA ILE A 117 13.88 -13.97 -3.03
C ILE A 117 13.44 -14.04 -4.48
N GLU A 118 13.12 -15.24 -4.92
CA GLU A 118 12.45 -15.48 -6.19
C GLU A 118 11.00 -15.89 -5.92
N MET A 119 10.07 -15.16 -6.53
CA MET A 119 8.64 -15.45 -6.44
C MET A 119 8.04 -15.54 -7.84
N ARG A 120 7.62 -16.76 -8.22
CA ARG A 120 7.07 -17.02 -9.56
C ARG A 120 5.88 -16.12 -9.93
N ALA A 121 5.00 -15.84 -8.97
CA ALA A 121 3.73 -15.14 -9.20
C ALA A 121 3.74 -13.67 -8.75
N TYR A 122 4.85 -13.17 -8.18
CA TYR A 122 4.91 -11.82 -7.65
C TYR A 122 6.07 -11.03 -8.26
N ASN A 123 5.76 -10.32 -9.35
CA ASN A 123 6.73 -9.54 -10.12
C ASN A 123 6.19 -8.11 -10.32
N PRO A 124 6.30 -7.21 -9.35
CA PRO A 124 5.80 -5.85 -9.48
C PRO A 124 6.56 -5.08 -10.57
N VAL A 125 5.81 -4.40 -11.43
CA VAL A 125 6.38 -3.57 -12.49
C VAL A 125 7.04 -2.33 -11.86
N ARG A 126 8.31 -2.10 -12.17
CA ARG A 126 9.12 -0.98 -11.64
C ARG A 126 9.47 0.09 -12.67
N LYS A 127 9.30 -0.20 -13.96
CA LYS A 127 9.61 0.72 -15.04
C LYS A 127 8.36 0.99 -15.88
N GLY A 128 8.08 2.26 -16.12
CA GLY A 128 7.03 2.67 -17.03
C GLY A 128 7.37 2.31 -18.49
N HIS A 129 6.34 2.09 -19.31
CA HIS A 129 6.50 1.84 -20.73
C HIS A 129 6.78 3.16 -21.47
N SER A 130 7.96 3.32 -22.09
CA SER A 130 8.40 4.58 -22.70
C SER A 130 7.43 5.14 -23.74
N GLY A 131 6.79 4.27 -24.54
CA GLY A 131 5.78 4.70 -25.51
C GLY A 131 4.52 5.28 -24.88
N GLN A 132 4.07 4.72 -23.74
CA GLN A 132 2.92 5.25 -23.01
C GLN A 132 3.26 6.58 -22.31
N ILE A 133 4.46 6.69 -21.74
CA ILE A 133 4.94 7.96 -21.15
C ILE A 133 4.97 9.06 -22.22
N ARG A 134 5.44 8.75 -23.43
CA ARG A 134 5.47 9.71 -24.55
C ARG A 134 4.07 10.16 -24.97
N LYS A 135 3.09 9.23 -25.03
CA LYS A 135 1.68 9.58 -25.30
C LYS A 135 1.08 10.46 -24.20
N ALA A 136 1.34 10.13 -22.93
CA ALA A 136 0.91 10.94 -21.81
C ALA A 136 1.48 12.36 -21.88
N LEU A 137 2.77 12.51 -22.19
CA LEU A 137 3.40 13.81 -22.38
C LEU A 137 2.75 14.62 -23.52
N GLN A 138 2.43 13.97 -24.65
CA GLN A 138 1.74 14.63 -25.76
C GLN A 138 0.36 15.19 -25.33
N LEU A 139 -0.41 14.41 -24.55
CA LEU A 139 -1.69 14.86 -24.01
C LEU A 139 -1.53 16.07 -23.07
N LEU A 140 -0.54 16.02 -22.17
CA LEU A 140 -0.26 17.10 -21.23
C LEU A 140 0.15 18.39 -21.95
N LEU A 141 1.00 18.29 -22.97
CA LEU A 141 1.46 19.47 -23.75
C LEU A 141 0.36 20.06 -24.62
N ALA A 142 -0.64 19.28 -25.04
CA ALA A 142 -1.79 19.76 -25.82
C ALA A 142 -2.94 20.30 -24.95
N ALA A 143 -2.91 20.04 -23.65
CA ALA A 143 -3.98 20.42 -22.73
C ALA A 143 -4.10 21.95 -22.59
N LYS A 144 -5.33 22.43 -22.46
CA LYS A 144 -5.65 23.86 -22.22
C LYS A 144 -5.89 24.14 -20.74
N ARG A 145 -6.36 23.15 -20.00
CA ARG A 145 -6.65 23.21 -18.56
C ARG A 145 -6.13 21.96 -17.86
N PRO A 146 -4.79 21.74 -17.91
CA PRO A 146 -4.19 20.59 -17.27
C PRO A 146 -4.19 20.72 -15.75
N TYR A 147 -4.12 19.56 -15.07
CA TYR A 147 -4.18 19.50 -13.62
C TYR A 147 -3.35 18.32 -13.10
N ILE A 148 -2.57 18.54 -12.04
CA ILE A 148 -1.79 17.48 -11.38
C ILE A 148 -2.49 17.08 -10.09
N TYR A 149 -2.85 15.80 -9.98
CA TYR A 149 -3.47 15.19 -8.81
C TYR A 149 -2.50 14.21 -8.16
N THR A 150 -1.99 14.52 -6.96
CA THR A 150 -0.96 13.75 -6.29
C THR A 150 -1.49 12.98 -5.08
N GLY A 151 -1.12 11.74 -4.97
CA GLY A 151 -1.49 10.86 -3.86
C GLY A 151 -0.30 10.38 -3.04
N GLY A 152 -0.60 9.59 -2.01
CA GLY A 152 0.40 9.02 -1.09
C GLY A 152 1.48 8.18 -1.76
N GLY A 153 1.22 7.64 -2.96
CA GLY A 153 2.20 6.88 -3.71
C GLY A 153 3.47 7.67 -4.06
N VAL A 154 3.37 8.99 -4.21
CA VAL A 154 4.54 9.86 -4.42
C VAL A 154 5.47 9.85 -3.20
N LEU A 155 4.90 9.98 -2.00
CA LEU A 155 5.66 9.94 -0.74
C LEU A 155 6.23 8.55 -0.49
N LEU A 156 5.43 7.50 -0.70
CA LEU A 156 5.85 6.11 -0.49
C LEU A 156 6.97 5.67 -1.46
N SER A 157 7.04 6.26 -2.64
CA SER A 157 8.11 5.98 -3.62
C SER A 157 9.31 6.92 -3.50
N ASN A 158 9.26 7.87 -2.56
CA ASN A 158 10.27 8.94 -2.40
C ASN A 158 10.49 9.78 -3.67
N ALA A 159 9.43 9.99 -4.47
CA ALA A 159 9.47 10.68 -5.76
C ALA A 159 9.01 12.16 -5.67
N THR A 160 9.11 12.75 -4.47
CA THR A 160 8.67 14.13 -4.23
C THR A 160 9.49 15.17 -5.01
N ALA A 161 10.80 14.94 -5.11
CA ALA A 161 11.70 15.86 -5.82
C ALA A 161 11.39 15.87 -7.33
N GLU A 162 11.23 14.69 -7.91
CA GLU A 162 10.88 14.54 -9.34
C GLU A 162 9.51 15.11 -9.66
N LEU A 163 8.53 14.91 -8.76
CA LEU A 163 7.20 15.49 -8.94
C LEU A 163 7.26 17.03 -8.93
N ARG A 164 7.98 17.64 -7.99
CA ARG A 164 8.14 19.10 -7.90
C ARG A 164 8.83 19.65 -9.13
N GLN A 165 9.92 19.00 -9.56
CA GLN A 165 10.58 19.38 -10.81
C GLN A 165 9.64 19.33 -12.01
N LEU A 166 8.82 18.27 -12.12
CA LEU A 166 7.82 18.17 -13.20
C LEU A 166 6.77 19.27 -13.10
N ALA A 167 6.25 19.55 -11.91
CA ALA A 167 5.27 20.61 -11.68
C ALA A 167 5.83 22.01 -12.01
N ASP A 168 7.10 22.26 -11.70
CA ASP A 168 7.79 23.51 -12.04
C ASP A 168 8.00 23.65 -13.54
N MET A 169 8.39 22.59 -14.22
CA MET A 169 8.58 22.59 -15.68
C MET A 169 7.28 22.80 -16.43
N LEU A 170 6.17 22.24 -15.96
CA LEU A 170 4.86 22.31 -16.62
C LEU A 170 4.06 23.55 -16.22
N GLY A 171 4.29 24.11 -15.02
CA GLY A 171 3.53 25.23 -14.47
C GLY A 171 2.07 24.91 -14.16
N PHE A 172 1.70 23.63 -14.04
CA PHE A 172 0.31 23.23 -13.87
C PHE A 172 -0.16 23.36 -12.42
N PRO A 173 -1.45 23.69 -12.20
CA PRO A 173 -2.03 23.66 -10.86
C PRO A 173 -2.00 22.24 -10.29
N CYS A 174 -1.75 22.14 -8.98
CA CYS A 174 -1.56 20.89 -8.27
C CYS A 174 -2.48 20.77 -7.07
N THR A 175 -2.90 19.55 -6.77
CA THR A 175 -3.61 19.22 -5.55
C THR A 175 -3.08 17.91 -4.96
N ASN A 176 -3.22 17.75 -3.66
CA ASN A 176 -2.83 16.51 -2.96
C ASN A 176 -4.07 15.81 -2.40
N THR A 177 -4.05 14.48 -2.40
CA THR A 177 -4.94 13.71 -1.51
C THR A 177 -4.52 13.91 -0.06
N LEU A 178 -5.37 13.51 0.90
CA LEU A 178 -4.99 13.48 2.32
C LEU A 178 -3.67 12.73 2.55
N MET A 179 -3.49 11.57 1.92
CA MET A 179 -2.28 10.77 2.02
C MET A 179 -1.09 11.34 1.23
N GLY A 180 -1.35 12.24 0.30
CA GLY A 180 -0.34 12.91 -0.52
C GLY A 180 0.10 14.28 0.01
N LEU A 181 -0.47 14.74 1.13
CA LEU A 181 -0.11 16.03 1.73
C LEU A 181 1.40 16.07 2.04
N GLY A 182 2.06 17.14 1.59
CA GLY A 182 3.51 17.32 1.64
C GLY A 182 4.24 16.97 0.34
N ALA A 183 3.61 16.29 -0.63
CA ALA A 183 4.22 16.06 -1.94
C ALA A 183 4.48 17.38 -2.69
N ILE A 184 3.49 18.27 -2.71
CA ILE A 184 3.65 19.68 -3.11
C ILE A 184 3.53 20.52 -1.84
N ALA A 185 4.42 21.49 -1.67
CA ALA A 185 4.42 22.37 -0.50
C ALA A 185 3.17 23.28 -0.48
N ALA A 186 2.62 23.53 0.71
CA ALA A 186 1.47 24.43 0.84
C ALA A 186 1.80 25.90 0.48
N SER A 187 3.07 26.26 0.50
CA SER A 187 3.57 27.59 0.06
C SER A 187 3.80 27.69 -1.44
N ASP A 188 3.68 26.60 -2.20
CA ASP A 188 3.83 26.64 -3.65
C ASP A 188 2.59 27.32 -4.28
N PRO A 189 2.75 28.37 -5.10
CA PRO A 189 1.63 29.10 -5.69
C PRO A 189 0.76 28.24 -6.63
N LYS A 190 1.26 27.08 -7.08
CA LYS A 190 0.50 26.12 -7.89
C LYS A 190 -0.37 25.20 -7.04
N PHE A 191 -0.18 25.18 -5.73
CA PHE A 191 -0.91 24.26 -4.83
C PHE A 191 -2.29 24.83 -4.48
N LEU A 192 -3.34 24.12 -4.87
CA LEU A 192 -4.73 24.53 -4.66
C LEU A 192 -5.40 23.93 -3.42
N GLY A 193 -4.63 23.21 -2.60
CA GLY A 193 -5.16 22.52 -1.43
C GLY A 193 -5.48 21.04 -1.70
N MET A 194 -6.30 20.47 -0.85
CA MET A 194 -6.77 19.08 -0.96
C MET A 194 -8.04 19.01 -1.82
N LEU A 195 -8.18 17.94 -2.56
CA LEU A 195 -9.34 17.61 -3.38
C LEU A 195 -10.34 16.74 -2.60
N GLY A 196 -11.61 16.77 -3.00
CA GLY A 196 -12.66 15.87 -2.55
C GLY A 196 -13.61 16.47 -1.52
N MET A 197 -14.32 15.63 -0.78
CA MET A 197 -15.37 16.00 0.18
C MET A 197 -14.90 17.02 1.23
N HIS A 198 -13.65 16.90 1.67
CA HIS A 198 -13.01 17.78 2.65
C HIS A 198 -11.99 18.73 2.00
N GLY A 199 -12.08 18.90 0.69
CA GLY A 199 -11.16 19.71 -0.09
C GLY A 199 -11.56 21.17 -0.18
N THR A 200 -10.66 21.98 -0.77
CA THR A 200 -10.91 23.38 -1.06
C THR A 200 -11.83 23.53 -2.26
N PHE A 201 -12.51 24.67 -2.34
CA PHE A 201 -13.35 25.02 -3.48
C PHE A 201 -12.53 25.08 -4.77
N GLU A 202 -11.35 25.70 -4.72
CA GLU A 202 -10.43 25.87 -5.83
C GLU A 202 -9.96 24.53 -6.39
N ALA A 203 -9.57 23.60 -5.52
CA ALA A 203 -9.12 22.26 -5.93
C ALA A 203 -10.24 21.48 -6.63
N ASN A 204 -11.45 21.48 -6.06
CA ASN A 204 -12.61 20.78 -6.61
C ASN A 204 -13.06 21.40 -7.95
N HIS A 205 -13.13 22.73 -8.02
CA HIS A 205 -13.51 23.43 -9.25
C HIS A 205 -12.48 23.25 -10.37
N THR A 206 -11.20 23.28 -10.05
CA THR A 206 -10.14 23.06 -11.04
C THR A 206 -10.21 21.64 -11.60
N MET A 207 -10.40 20.64 -10.73
CA MET A 207 -10.58 19.26 -11.17
C MET A 207 -11.77 19.10 -12.12
N GLN A 208 -12.91 19.67 -11.75
CA GLN A 208 -14.15 19.56 -12.53
C GLN A 208 -14.02 20.21 -13.92
N ASN A 209 -13.21 21.25 -14.06
CA ASN A 209 -13.01 21.98 -15.31
C ASN A 209 -11.74 21.59 -16.07
N ALA A 210 -10.94 20.65 -15.55
CA ALA A 210 -9.75 20.17 -16.22
C ALA A 210 -10.09 19.37 -17.49
N ASP A 211 -9.31 19.57 -18.55
CA ASP A 211 -9.40 18.77 -19.77
C ASP A 211 -8.43 17.58 -19.74
N VAL A 212 -7.37 17.66 -18.95
CA VAL A 212 -6.42 16.58 -18.72
C VAL A 212 -6.01 16.57 -17.25
N VAL A 213 -6.13 15.42 -16.61
CA VAL A 213 -5.67 15.18 -15.23
C VAL A 213 -4.50 14.19 -15.22
N LEU A 214 -3.36 14.66 -14.71
CA LEU A 214 -2.23 13.78 -14.41
C LEU A 214 -2.33 13.29 -12.97
N ALA A 215 -2.82 12.06 -12.78
CA ALA A 215 -2.89 11.41 -11.48
C ALA A 215 -1.59 10.64 -11.16
N VAL A 216 -0.88 11.05 -10.11
CA VAL A 216 0.38 10.44 -9.68
C VAL A 216 0.25 9.89 -8.27
N GLY A 217 0.35 8.56 -8.12
CA GLY A 217 0.28 7.91 -6.81
C GLY A 217 -1.06 8.04 -6.09
N ALA A 218 -2.13 8.39 -6.78
CA ALA A 218 -3.50 8.53 -6.28
C ALA A 218 -4.37 7.33 -6.67
N ARG A 219 -5.50 7.11 -5.98
CA ARG A 219 -6.41 5.98 -6.22
C ARG A 219 -7.86 6.34 -6.51
N PHE A 220 -8.25 7.58 -6.54
CA PHE A 220 -9.63 8.00 -6.81
C PHE A 220 -10.68 7.28 -5.95
N ASP A 221 -10.65 7.49 -4.65
CA ASP A 221 -11.63 6.92 -3.74
C ASP A 221 -12.95 7.70 -3.70
N ASP A 222 -13.93 7.17 -3.00
CA ASP A 222 -15.27 7.76 -2.86
C ASP A 222 -15.26 9.15 -2.22
N ARG A 223 -14.25 9.48 -1.40
CA ARG A 223 -14.09 10.80 -0.78
C ARG A 223 -13.66 11.88 -1.77
N VAL A 224 -13.05 11.46 -2.88
CA VAL A 224 -12.62 12.34 -3.97
C VAL A 224 -13.67 12.39 -5.07
N ILE A 225 -14.12 11.22 -5.54
CA ILE A 225 -15.05 11.11 -6.67
C ILE A 225 -16.45 11.61 -6.30
N GLY A 226 -16.91 11.30 -5.08
CA GLY A 226 -18.29 11.59 -4.65
C GLY A 226 -19.31 10.83 -5.51
N ASN A 227 -19.95 11.51 -6.46
CA ASN A 227 -20.89 10.88 -7.39
C ASN A 227 -20.22 10.60 -8.75
N PRO A 228 -19.97 9.32 -9.12
CA PRO A 228 -19.31 8.99 -10.38
C PRO A 228 -20.00 9.47 -11.65
N LYS A 229 -21.31 9.81 -11.59
CA LYS A 229 -22.06 10.32 -12.74
C LYS A 229 -21.73 11.77 -13.05
N HIS A 230 -21.12 12.47 -12.11
CA HIS A 230 -20.82 13.89 -12.21
C HIS A 230 -19.33 14.21 -12.06
N PHE A 231 -18.50 13.15 -11.99
CA PHE A 231 -17.04 13.28 -11.87
C PHE A 231 -16.34 13.27 -13.23
#